data_8569f1cf4735e3f3a78089c86c0b0484
#
_entry.id   8569f1cf4735e3f3a78089c86c0b0484
#
_cell.length_a   1.000
_cell.length_b   1.000
_cell.length_c   1.000
_cell.angle_alpha   90.00
_cell.angle_beta   90.00
_cell.angle_gamma   90.00
#
_symmetry.space_group_name_H-M   'P 1'
#
loop_
_entity.id
_entity.type
_entity.pdbx_description
1 polymer ?
#
loop_
_entity_poly.entity_id
_entity_poly.type
_entity_poly.pdbx_seq_one_letter_code
_entity_poly.pdbx_strand_id
1 'polypeptide(L)'
;MHPLIAHLKGKLIVSVQAYPGEPMRHPETMAQIARAAEIGGAAAIRCQGLSDISAIKGRVDVPVIGLWKEGHEGVYITPSLRHTRACVMAGSDIVALDATGRPRLDGLSFAQTVAALREDGTLVMADCGSFEDAQRAVDAGVDIVSTTLAGYTGDRVKTDGPDLELLREVVAAFPDVPVICEGRVHTPEQAAFAMEAGAFAVIVGTAITHPTSITTWFKAAVEG
;
A
#
# COMPACT_ATOMS: atom_id res chain seq x y z
N MET A 1 -5.34 12.09 -15.10
CA MET A 1 -4.45 11.55 -14.05
C MET A 1 -3.79 12.71 -13.31
N HIS A 2 -3.81 12.69 -11.98
CA HIS A 2 -3.16 13.72 -11.14
C HIS A 2 -1.64 13.70 -11.32
N PRO A 3 -0.92 14.85 -11.35
CA PRO A 3 0.53 14.91 -11.59
C PRO A 3 1.36 14.05 -10.62
N LEU A 4 0.97 14.03 -9.34
CA LEU A 4 1.62 13.21 -8.32
C LEU A 4 1.54 11.72 -8.65
N ILE A 5 0.40 11.24 -9.13
CA ILE A 5 0.23 9.84 -9.55
C ILE A 5 1.03 9.57 -10.82
N ALA A 6 1.01 10.48 -11.79
CA ALA A 6 1.79 10.34 -13.01
C ALA A 6 3.31 10.19 -12.73
N HIS A 7 3.82 10.86 -11.68
CA HIS A 7 5.20 10.73 -11.22
C HIS A 7 5.57 9.30 -10.80
N LEU A 8 4.62 8.52 -10.30
CA LEU A 8 4.87 7.15 -9.82
C LEU A 8 5.00 6.12 -10.95
N LYS A 9 4.65 6.46 -12.19
CA LYS A 9 4.67 5.52 -13.32
C LYS A 9 6.06 4.93 -13.56
N GLY A 10 6.15 3.61 -13.56
CA GLY A 10 7.41 2.88 -13.79
C GLY A 10 8.38 2.96 -12.60
N LYS A 11 7.91 3.30 -11.41
CA LYS A 11 8.76 3.58 -10.25
C LYS A 11 8.58 2.57 -9.12
N LEU A 12 9.60 2.53 -8.25
CA LEU A 12 9.57 1.84 -6.98
C LEU A 12 8.98 2.75 -5.90
N ILE A 13 8.07 2.20 -5.12
CA ILE A 13 7.54 2.77 -3.88
C ILE A 13 8.02 1.87 -2.73
N VAL A 14 8.49 2.45 -1.64
CA VAL A 14 8.92 1.65 -0.48
C VAL A 14 7.90 1.76 0.65
N SER A 15 7.43 0.60 1.12
CA SER A 15 6.53 0.51 2.28
C SER A 15 7.36 0.40 3.56
N VAL A 16 7.27 1.43 4.40
CA VAL A 16 7.99 1.55 5.67
C VAL A 16 7.01 1.37 6.81
N GLN A 17 6.92 0.14 7.32
CA GLN A 17 5.99 -0.23 8.38
C GLN A 17 6.65 -1.22 9.33
N ALA A 18 6.52 -1.01 10.64
CA ALA A 18 6.92 -1.97 11.66
C ALA A 18 5.66 -2.56 12.34
N TYR A 19 5.68 -3.85 12.63
CA TYR A 19 4.59 -4.55 13.30
C TYR A 19 4.62 -4.32 14.82
N PRO A 20 3.50 -4.54 15.54
CA PRO A 20 3.50 -4.54 16.99
C PRO A 20 4.55 -5.50 17.56
N GLY A 21 5.39 -5.02 18.49
CA GLY A 21 6.47 -5.80 19.08
C GLY A 21 7.82 -5.76 18.34
N GLU A 22 7.86 -5.19 17.14
CA GLU A 22 9.13 -5.04 16.42
C GLU A 22 10.02 -3.98 17.07
N PRO A 23 11.35 -4.27 17.23
CA PRO A 23 12.30 -3.35 17.85
C PRO A 23 12.40 -1.98 17.16
N MET A 24 12.17 -1.95 15.85
CA MET A 24 12.25 -0.73 15.03
C MET A 24 10.95 0.08 15.00
N ARG A 25 9.89 -0.34 15.72
CA ARG A 25 8.61 0.37 15.74
C ARG A 25 8.69 1.66 16.56
N HIS A 26 9.30 2.66 15.96
CA HIS A 26 9.41 4.00 16.51
C HIS A 26 9.37 5.02 15.36
N PRO A 27 8.58 6.11 15.44
CA PRO A 27 8.40 7.07 14.35
C PRO A 27 9.70 7.64 13.78
N GLU A 28 10.67 7.95 14.63
CA GLU A 28 11.98 8.44 14.19
C GLU A 28 12.75 7.39 13.39
N THR A 29 12.71 6.11 13.81
CA THR A 29 13.33 5.00 13.08
C THR A 29 12.67 4.81 11.71
N MET A 30 11.33 4.86 11.66
CA MET A 30 10.59 4.79 10.38
C MET A 30 10.95 5.96 9.47
N ALA A 31 11.11 7.17 9.98
CA ALA A 31 11.51 8.34 9.20
C ALA A 31 12.95 8.21 8.66
N GLN A 32 13.88 7.63 9.44
CA GLN A 32 15.25 7.37 8.99
C GLN A 32 15.29 6.34 7.86
N ILE A 33 14.52 5.25 7.97
CA ILE A 33 14.38 4.22 6.93
C ILE A 33 13.76 4.84 5.67
N ALA A 34 12.71 5.64 5.81
CA ALA A 34 12.07 6.33 4.70
C ALA A 34 13.05 7.25 3.94
N ARG A 35 13.88 8.02 4.68
CA ARG A 35 14.92 8.85 4.06
C ARG A 35 15.98 8.02 3.36
N ALA A 36 16.41 6.89 3.93
CA ALA A 36 17.35 5.98 3.28
C ALA A 36 16.75 5.38 1.98
N ALA A 37 15.47 5.00 2.00
CA ALA A 37 14.77 4.53 0.81
C ALA A 37 14.67 5.61 -0.28
N GLU A 38 14.37 6.85 0.09
CA GLU A 38 14.36 8.00 -0.83
C GLU A 38 15.73 8.23 -1.46
N ILE A 39 16.82 8.22 -0.68
CA ILE A 39 18.19 8.31 -1.20
C ILE A 39 18.50 7.16 -2.15
N GLY A 40 17.96 5.97 -1.90
CA GLY A 40 18.03 4.80 -2.76
C GLY A 40 17.19 4.90 -4.04
N GLY A 41 16.38 5.96 -4.20
CA GLY A 41 15.60 6.23 -5.41
C GLY A 41 14.12 5.82 -5.33
N ALA A 42 13.58 5.59 -4.12
CA ALA A 42 12.14 5.41 -3.96
C ALA A 42 11.38 6.68 -4.40
N ALA A 43 10.37 6.53 -5.25
CA ALA A 43 9.58 7.63 -5.78
C ALA A 43 8.44 8.07 -4.85
N ALA A 44 8.09 7.24 -3.88
CA ALA A 44 7.15 7.54 -2.81
C ALA A 44 7.41 6.61 -1.61
N ILE A 45 6.92 7.01 -0.44
CA ILE A 45 6.95 6.20 0.77
C ILE A 45 5.52 5.85 1.18
N ARG A 46 5.24 4.55 1.40
CA ARG A 46 4.00 4.09 2.02
C ARG A 46 4.26 3.81 3.50
N CYS A 47 3.41 4.30 4.39
CA CYS A 47 3.60 4.13 5.84
C CYS A 47 2.28 4.07 6.59
N GLN A 48 2.31 3.57 7.83
CA GLN A 48 1.13 3.38 8.66
C GLN A 48 1.23 4.12 10.00
N GLY A 49 0.07 4.66 10.47
CA GLY A 49 -0.04 5.32 11.76
C GLY A 49 0.33 6.81 11.70
N LEU A 50 -0.43 7.62 12.44
CA LEU A 50 -0.38 9.07 12.34
C LEU A 50 0.99 9.65 12.71
N SER A 51 1.64 9.07 13.75
CA SER A 51 2.95 9.51 14.20
C SER A 51 4.04 9.22 13.15
N ASP A 52 3.98 8.04 12.50
CA ASP A 52 4.95 7.67 11.47
C ASP A 52 4.74 8.53 10.22
N ILE A 53 3.47 8.73 9.79
CA ILE A 53 3.15 9.60 8.66
C ILE A 53 3.74 11.00 8.88
N SER A 54 3.49 11.61 10.05
CA SER A 54 3.99 12.96 10.37
C SER A 54 5.51 13.01 10.43
N ALA A 55 6.17 12.03 11.05
CA ALA A 55 7.62 11.98 11.15
C ALA A 55 8.28 11.77 9.77
N ILE A 56 7.73 10.89 8.95
CA ILE A 56 8.21 10.62 7.59
C ILE A 56 8.01 11.86 6.70
N LYS A 57 6.81 12.46 6.71
CA LYS A 57 6.52 13.66 5.92
C LYS A 57 7.44 14.83 6.24
N GLY A 58 7.87 14.96 7.48
CA GLY A 58 8.87 15.97 7.88
C GLY A 58 10.32 15.63 7.48
N ARG A 59 10.59 14.45 6.91
CA ARG A 59 11.94 13.95 6.62
C ARG A 59 12.22 13.69 5.14
N VAL A 60 11.20 13.39 4.33
CA VAL A 60 11.32 13.07 2.91
C VAL A 60 10.68 14.13 2.03
N ASP A 61 11.18 14.29 0.82
CA ASP A 61 10.64 15.20 -0.20
C ASP A 61 9.68 14.49 -1.17
N VAL A 62 9.75 13.15 -1.23
CA VAL A 62 8.86 12.33 -2.07
C VAL A 62 7.46 12.20 -1.46
N PRO A 63 6.43 11.92 -2.28
CA PRO A 63 5.06 11.72 -1.80
C PRO A 63 4.92 10.64 -0.72
N VAL A 64 4.01 10.85 0.21
CA VAL A 64 3.67 9.91 1.29
C VAL A 64 2.29 9.31 1.07
N ILE A 65 2.24 7.98 0.96
CA ILE A 65 1.00 7.18 0.92
C ILE A 65 0.74 6.71 2.35
N GLY A 66 -0.21 7.34 3.02
CA GLY A 66 -0.51 7.04 4.42
C GLY A 66 -1.69 6.10 4.59
N LEU A 67 -1.64 5.32 5.66
CA LEU A 67 -2.76 4.52 6.14
C LEU A 67 -2.74 4.47 7.68
N TRP A 68 -3.84 4.05 8.28
CA TRP A 68 -3.89 3.83 9.72
C TRP A 68 -4.56 2.50 10.02
N LYS A 69 -3.79 1.55 10.59
CA LYS A 69 -4.30 0.25 11.02
C LYS A 69 -4.91 0.36 12.41
N GLU A 70 -6.18 -0.03 12.53
CA GLU A 70 -6.86 -0.17 13.82
C GLU A 70 -7.48 -1.57 13.91
N GLY A 71 -7.12 -2.31 14.98
CA GLY A 71 -7.50 -3.70 15.12
C GLY A 71 -6.67 -4.65 14.22
N HIS A 72 -7.17 -5.86 14.01
CA HIS A 72 -6.54 -6.92 13.23
C HIS A 72 -7.55 -7.86 12.56
N GLU A 73 -8.85 -7.60 12.72
CA GLU A 73 -9.94 -8.38 12.12
C GLU A 73 -10.80 -7.49 11.21
N GLY A 74 -11.49 -8.11 10.27
CA GLY A 74 -12.35 -7.39 9.33
C GLY A 74 -11.58 -6.36 8.51
N VAL A 75 -12.16 -5.19 8.28
CA VAL A 75 -11.51 -4.04 7.66
C VAL A 75 -10.71 -3.31 8.73
N TYR A 76 -9.39 -3.45 8.71
CA TYR A 76 -8.46 -2.83 9.66
C TYR A 76 -7.50 -1.80 9.04
N ILE A 77 -7.36 -1.78 7.72
CA ILE A 77 -6.58 -0.75 7.02
C ILE A 77 -7.47 0.47 6.76
N THR A 78 -7.23 1.53 7.48
CA THR A 78 -7.96 2.80 7.39
C THR A 78 -9.48 2.57 7.40
N PRO A 79 -10.03 2.00 8.50
CA PRO A 79 -11.33 1.34 8.51
C PRO A 79 -12.54 2.28 8.51
N SER A 80 -12.35 3.59 8.56
CA SER A 80 -13.44 4.58 8.54
C SER A 80 -13.03 5.90 7.90
N LEU A 81 -14.00 6.73 7.55
CA LEU A 81 -13.77 8.08 7.03
C LEU A 81 -12.98 8.96 8.02
N ARG A 82 -13.17 8.77 9.34
CA ARG A 82 -12.39 9.46 10.37
C ARG A 82 -10.89 9.11 10.27
N HIS A 83 -10.57 7.83 10.04
CA HIS A 83 -9.18 7.38 9.90
C HIS A 83 -8.52 7.97 8.65
N THR A 84 -9.24 7.99 7.53
CA THR A 84 -8.73 8.59 6.27
C THR A 84 -8.41 10.07 6.45
N ARG A 85 -9.34 10.85 6.99
CA ARG A 85 -9.13 12.28 7.25
C ARG A 85 -7.98 12.53 8.23
N ALA A 86 -7.83 11.69 9.24
CA ALA A 86 -6.69 11.79 10.17
C ALA A 86 -5.34 11.53 9.48
N CYS A 87 -5.25 10.57 8.54
CA CYS A 87 -4.06 10.36 7.72
C CYS A 87 -3.72 11.60 6.86
N VAL A 88 -4.72 12.23 6.24
CA VAL A 88 -4.53 13.49 5.50
C VAL A 88 -3.99 14.59 6.41
N MET A 89 -4.60 14.77 7.59
CA MET A 89 -4.15 15.78 8.57
C MET A 89 -2.73 15.50 9.09
N ALA A 90 -2.29 14.24 9.13
CA ALA A 90 -0.94 13.86 9.52
C ALA A 90 0.09 14.12 8.41
N GLY A 91 -0.34 14.44 7.18
CA GLY A 91 0.53 14.82 6.07
C GLY A 91 0.59 13.83 4.90
N SER A 92 -0.35 12.88 4.80
CA SER A 92 -0.43 11.99 3.65
C SER A 92 -0.82 12.76 2.38
N ASP A 93 -0.10 12.53 1.28
CA ASP A 93 -0.44 13.04 -0.05
C ASP A 93 -1.46 12.15 -0.77
N ILE A 94 -1.43 10.85 -0.45
CA ILE A 94 -2.38 9.83 -0.90
C ILE A 94 -2.79 9.02 0.33
N VAL A 95 -4.05 8.63 0.43
CA VAL A 95 -4.50 7.74 1.52
C VAL A 95 -4.86 6.37 0.98
N ALA A 96 -4.26 5.32 1.56
CA ALA A 96 -4.58 3.94 1.24
C ALA A 96 -5.63 3.40 2.21
N LEU A 97 -6.65 2.72 1.68
CA LEU A 97 -7.72 2.11 2.46
C LEU A 97 -8.17 0.77 1.88
N ASP A 98 -8.61 -0.11 2.77
CA ASP A 98 -9.17 -1.40 2.44
C ASP A 98 -10.41 -1.24 1.54
N ALA A 99 -10.37 -1.83 0.36
CA ALA A 99 -11.44 -1.78 -0.66
C ALA A 99 -12.28 -3.07 -0.73
N THR A 100 -12.07 -4.00 0.20
CA THR A 100 -12.82 -5.25 0.23
C THR A 100 -14.30 -5.01 0.53
N GLY A 101 -15.15 -5.99 0.18
CA GLY A 101 -16.58 -5.96 0.46
C GLY A 101 -16.97 -6.13 1.93
N ARG A 102 -15.98 -6.24 2.84
CA ARG A 102 -16.21 -6.43 4.27
C ARG A 102 -16.80 -5.17 4.92
N PRO A 103 -17.62 -5.31 5.98
CA PRO A 103 -18.19 -4.16 6.68
C PRO A 103 -17.11 -3.23 7.24
N ARG A 104 -17.26 -1.92 7.02
CA ARG A 104 -16.39 -0.87 7.57
C ARG A 104 -16.84 -0.47 8.99
N LEU A 105 -15.90 0.02 9.78
CA LEU A 105 -16.10 0.34 11.21
C LEU A 105 -17.20 1.40 11.44
N ASP A 106 -17.36 2.34 10.53
CA ASP A 106 -18.34 3.44 10.62
C ASP A 106 -19.67 3.13 9.90
N GLY A 107 -19.83 1.94 9.36
CA GLY A 107 -21.03 1.51 8.63
C GLY A 107 -21.19 2.13 7.23
N LEU A 108 -20.26 2.99 6.78
CA LEU A 108 -20.27 3.51 5.42
C LEU A 108 -19.84 2.43 4.43
N SER A 109 -20.41 2.44 3.23
CA SER A 109 -19.85 1.66 2.13
C SER A 109 -18.51 2.24 1.68
N PHE A 110 -17.70 1.41 0.98
CA PHE A 110 -16.46 1.88 0.36
C PHE A 110 -16.73 3.07 -0.58
N ALA A 111 -17.74 2.98 -1.44
CA ALA A 111 -18.11 4.05 -2.37
C ALA A 111 -18.50 5.37 -1.67
N GLN A 112 -19.25 5.28 -0.55
CA GLN A 112 -19.58 6.47 0.25
C GLN A 112 -18.33 7.12 0.86
N THR A 113 -17.40 6.30 1.35
CA THR A 113 -16.12 6.80 1.87
C THR A 113 -15.31 7.50 0.77
N VAL A 114 -15.17 6.88 -0.41
CA VAL A 114 -14.45 7.46 -1.55
C VAL A 114 -15.12 8.76 -2.02
N ALA A 115 -16.45 8.80 -2.13
CA ALA A 115 -17.17 10.01 -2.52
C ALA A 115 -16.86 11.20 -1.59
N ALA A 116 -16.91 10.96 -0.26
CA ALA A 116 -16.58 11.99 0.73
C ALA A 116 -15.13 12.47 0.61
N LEU A 117 -14.18 11.56 0.37
CA LEU A 117 -12.76 11.90 0.21
C LEU A 117 -12.50 12.70 -1.08
N ARG A 118 -13.21 12.41 -2.15
CA ARG A 118 -13.13 13.17 -3.40
C ARG A 118 -13.65 14.59 -3.24
N GLU A 119 -14.73 14.80 -2.46
CA GLU A 119 -15.19 16.13 -2.09
C GLU A 119 -14.12 16.90 -1.29
N ASP A 120 -13.36 16.21 -0.45
CA ASP A 120 -12.24 16.77 0.30
C ASP A 120 -10.99 17.00 -0.58
N GLY A 121 -10.98 16.57 -1.85
CA GLY A 121 -9.82 16.64 -2.76
C GLY A 121 -8.71 15.64 -2.45
N THR A 122 -9.00 14.60 -1.68
CA THR A 122 -8.04 13.58 -1.26
C THR A 122 -7.83 12.53 -2.35
N LEU A 123 -6.57 12.22 -2.67
CA LEU A 123 -6.20 11.11 -3.56
C LEU A 123 -6.33 9.78 -2.81
N VAL A 124 -6.97 8.80 -3.45
CA VAL A 124 -7.31 7.51 -2.84
C VAL A 124 -6.63 6.36 -3.55
N MET A 125 -5.92 5.54 -2.77
CA MET A 125 -5.41 4.23 -3.17
C MET A 125 -6.26 3.13 -2.55
N ALA A 126 -6.78 2.22 -3.36
CA ALA A 126 -7.60 1.10 -2.93
C ALA A 126 -6.76 -0.16 -2.74
N ASP A 127 -6.70 -0.70 -1.52
CA ASP A 127 -6.08 -1.99 -1.22
C ASP A 127 -7.08 -3.12 -1.49
N CYS A 128 -6.85 -3.88 -2.55
CA CYS A 128 -7.74 -4.93 -3.06
C CYS A 128 -7.18 -6.32 -2.79
N GLY A 129 -8.06 -7.28 -2.49
CA GLY A 129 -7.75 -8.68 -2.28
C GLY A 129 -8.21 -9.59 -3.44
N SER A 130 -9.12 -9.09 -4.29
CA SER A 130 -9.71 -9.82 -5.41
C SER A 130 -10.00 -8.91 -6.60
N PHE A 131 -10.42 -9.50 -7.71
CA PHE A 131 -10.87 -8.75 -8.89
C PHE A 131 -12.15 -7.96 -8.59
N GLU A 132 -13.08 -8.54 -7.84
CA GLU A 132 -14.33 -7.90 -7.42
C GLU A 132 -14.08 -6.66 -6.55
N ASP A 133 -13.03 -6.69 -5.72
CA ASP A 133 -12.61 -5.53 -4.95
C ASP A 133 -12.07 -4.42 -5.86
N ALA A 134 -11.25 -4.79 -6.86
CA ALA A 134 -10.73 -3.86 -7.84
C ALA A 134 -11.84 -3.22 -8.68
N GLN A 135 -12.81 -4.02 -9.14
CA GLN A 135 -13.99 -3.52 -9.86
C GLN A 135 -14.76 -2.52 -9.00
N ARG A 136 -15.04 -2.87 -7.73
CA ARG A 136 -15.72 -1.99 -6.78
C ARG A 136 -14.96 -0.68 -6.55
N ALA A 137 -13.63 -0.77 -6.47
CA ALA A 137 -12.77 0.41 -6.30
C ALA A 137 -12.83 1.33 -7.53
N VAL A 138 -12.74 0.78 -8.73
CA VAL A 138 -12.85 1.53 -9.99
C VAL A 138 -14.22 2.18 -10.13
N ASP A 139 -15.29 1.44 -9.84
CA ASP A 139 -16.67 1.97 -9.88
C ASP A 139 -16.89 3.11 -8.88
N ALA A 140 -16.20 3.07 -7.73
CA ALA A 140 -16.19 4.15 -6.74
C ALA A 140 -15.36 5.37 -7.17
N GLY A 141 -14.52 5.23 -8.20
CA GLY A 141 -13.70 6.31 -8.75
C GLY A 141 -12.45 6.62 -7.95
N VAL A 142 -11.75 5.59 -7.47
CA VAL A 142 -10.43 5.74 -6.83
C VAL A 142 -9.37 6.17 -7.85
N ASP A 143 -8.27 6.71 -7.35
CA ASP A 143 -7.16 7.18 -8.19
C ASP A 143 -6.15 6.07 -8.49
N ILE A 144 -6.02 5.08 -7.60
CA ILE A 144 -5.07 3.97 -7.68
C ILE A 144 -5.74 2.69 -7.17
N VAL A 145 -5.52 1.57 -7.86
CA VAL A 145 -5.83 0.22 -7.39
C VAL A 145 -4.54 -0.50 -7.02
N SER A 146 -4.52 -1.29 -5.94
CA SER A 146 -3.37 -2.07 -5.52
C SER A 146 -3.75 -3.49 -5.12
N THR A 147 -2.87 -4.46 -5.41
CA THR A 147 -3.04 -5.88 -5.06
C THR A 147 -2.68 -6.21 -3.60
N THR A 148 -2.58 -5.22 -2.73
CA THR A 148 -2.08 -5.29 -1.35
C THR A 148 -2.66 -6.43 -0.53
N LEU A 149 -3.97 -6.70 -0.66
CA LEU A 149 -4.69 -7.67 0.16
C LEU A 149 -4.85 -9.04 -0.51
N ALA A 150 -4.31 -9.26 -1.71
CA ALA A 150 -4.36 -10.54 -2.41
C ALA A 150 -3.76 -11.67 -1.55
N GLY A 151 -4.55 -12.71 -1.28
CA GLY A 151 -4.17 -13.83 -0.44
C GLY A 151 -4.19 -13.57 1.08
N TYR A 152 -4.75 -12.42 1.52
CA TYR A 152 -4.90 -12.08 2.95
C TYR A 152 -6.36 -12.00 3.42
N THR A 153 -7.32 -11.95 2.52
CA THR A 153 -8.76 -11.78 2.83
C THR A 153 -9.60 -13.04 2.64
N GLY A 154 -8.99 -14.12 2.18
CA GLY A 154 -9.66 -15.41 1.97
C GLY A 154 -10.24 -15.62 0.58
N ASP A 155 -10.36 -14.58 -0.24
CA ASP A 155 -10.95 -14.67 -1.59
C ASP A 155 -9.97 -15.30 -2.60
N ARG A 156 -8.67 -15.24 -2.36
CA ARG A 156 -7.62 -15.81 -3.19
C ARG A 156 -6.61 -16.59 -2.35
N VAL A 157 -6.04 -17.63 -2.96
CA VAL A 157 -4.95 -18.40 -2.35
C VAL A 157 -3.71 -17.53 -2.20
N LYS A 158 -3.11 -17.57 -1.02
CA LYS A 158 -1.85 -16.86 -0.75
C LYS A 158 -0.70 -17.51 -1.51
N THR A 159 -0.05 -16.76 -2.38
CA THR A 159 1.13 -17.17 -3.17
C THR A 159 2.44 -16.88 -2.42
N ASP A 160 3.54 -17.53 -2.78
CA ASP A 160 4.88 -17.27 -2.20
C ASP A 160 5.46 -15.91 -2.66
N GLY A 161 5.10 -15.48 -3.86
CA GLY A 161 5.44 -14.17 -4.42
C GLY A 161 4.22 -13.27 -4.60
N PRO A 162 4.36 -12.16 -5.35
CA PRO A 162 3.23 -11.29 -5.69
C PRO A 162 2.19 -12.05 -6.52
N ASP A 163 0.91 -11.68 -6.37
CA ASP A 163 -0.17 -12.27 -7.17
C ASP A 163 -0.19 -11.63 -8.57
N LEU A 164 0.65 -12.16 -9.46
CA LEU A 164 0.77 -11.68 -10.84
C LEU A 164 -0.44 -12.05 -11.71
N GLU A 165 -1.22 -13.05 -11.32
CA GLU A 165 -2.44 -13.42 -12.01
C GLU A 165 -3.50 -12.32 -11.81
N LEU A 166 -3.79 -11.98 -10.54
CA LEU A 166 -4.69 -10.88 -10.21
C LEU A 166 -4.21 -9.56 -10.84
N LEU A 167 -2.90 -9.28 -10.78
CA LEU A 167 -2.35 -8.06 -11.38
C LEU A 167 -2.68 -7.97 -12.87
N ARG A 168 -2.42 -9.02 -13.66
CA ARG A 168 -2.71 -9.05 -15.10
C ARG A 168 -4.19 -8.91 -15.40
N GLU A 169 -5.03 -9.58 -14.61
CA GLU A 169 -6.48 -9.54 -14.75
C GLU A 169 -7.02 -8.11 -14.56
N VAL A 170 -6.59 -7.44 -13.49
CA VAL A 170 -7.00 -6.06 -13.18
C VAL A 170 -6.46 -5.06 -14.21
N VAL A 171 -5.18 -5.18 -14.60
CA VAL A 171 -4.57 -4.32 -15.63
C VAL A 171 -5.29 -4.45 -16.97
N ALA A 172 -5.63 -5.67 -17.38
CA ALA A 172 -6.34 -5.91 -18.63
C ALA A 172 -7.78 -5.35 -18.64
N ALA A 173 -8.47 -5.45 -17.48
CA ALA A 173 -9.84 -4.97 -17.35
C ALA A 173 -9.93 -3.44 -17.24
N PHE A 174 -8.92 -2.77 -16.65
CA PHE A 174 -8.94 -1.34 -16.35
C PHE A 174 -7.70 -0.62 -16.89
N PRO A 175 -7.49 -0.54 -18.22
CA PRO A 175 -6.25 -0.02 -18.82
C PRO A 175 -5.98 1.45 -18.51
N ASP A 176 -6.99 2.22 -18.15
CA ASP A 176 -6.87 3.66 -17.82
C ASP A 176 -6.64 3.93 -16.33
N VAL A 177 -6.69 2.90 -15.49
CA VAL A 177 -6.52 3.01 -14.04
C VAL A 177 -5.10 2.60 -13.65
N PRO A 178 -4.37 3.40 -12.86
CA PRO A 178 -3.09 3.01 -12.29
C PRO A 178 -3.24 1.78 -11.37
N VAL A 179 -2.65 0.64 -11.75
CA VAL A 179 -2.66 -0.59 -10.96
C VAL A 179 -1.26 -0.82 -10.40
N ILE A 180 -1.14 -0.81 -9.07
CA ILE A 180 0.12 -1.02 -8.36
C ILE A 180 0.20 -2.47 -7.87
N CYS A 181 1.33 -3.12 -8.11
CA CYS A 181 1.63 -4.42 -7.51
C CYS A 181 2.19 -4.21 -6.10
N GLU A 182 1.51 -4.74 -5.10
CA GLU A 182 1.97 -4.79 -3.72
C GLU A 182 1.64 -6.15 -3.10
N GLY A 183 2.48 -6.59 -2.19
CA GLY A 183 2.33 -7.84 -1.44
C GLY A 183 3.32 -8.92 -1.90
N ARG A 184 4.14 -9.39 -0.95
CA ARG A 184 5.09 -10.50 -1.14
C ARG A 184 6.10 -10.31 -2.28
N VAL A 185 6.41 -9.08 -2.65
CA VAL A 185 7.54 -8.79 -3.54
C VAL A 185 8.81 -8.87 -2.69
N HIS A 186 9.54 -9.98 -2.82
CA HIS A 186 10.67 -10.32 -1.94
C HIS A 186 12.02 -10.17 -2.62
N THR A 187 12.06 -10.13 -3.96
CA THR A 187 13.29 -10.00 -4.73
C THR A 187 13.17 -8.96 -5.84
N PRO A 188 14.30 -8.40 -6.32
CA PRO A 188 14.31 -7.50 -7.47
C PRO A 188 13.69 -8.11 -8.74
N GLU A 189 13.89 -9.41 -8.95
CA GLU A 189 13.34 -10.16 -10.10
C GLU A 189 11.80 -10.20 -10.03
N GLN A 190 11.22 -10.41 -8.83
CA GLN A 190 9.77 -10.37 -8.65
C GLN A 190 9.20 -8.98 -8.93
N ALA A 191 9.93 -7.91 -8.57
CA ALA A 191 9.55 -6.55 -8.90
C ALA A 191 9.59 -6.30 -10.41
N ALA A 192 10.62 -6.82 -11.11
CA ALA A 192 10.72 -6.75 -12.56
C ALA A 192 9.55 -7.51 -13.23
N PHE A 193 9.24 -8.73 -12.79
CA PHE A 193 8.10 -9.50 -13.30
C PHE A 193 6.75 -8.80 -13.08
N ALA A 194 6.58 -8.07 -11.97
CA ALA A 194 5.39 -7.26 -11.77
C ALA A 194 5.28 -6.13 -12.80
N MET A 195 6.39 -5.47 -13.14
CA MET A 195 6.42 -4.45 -14.18
C MET A 195 6.13 -5.04 -15.57
N GLU A 196 6.71 -6.19 -15.90
CA GLU A 196 6.45 -6.92 -17.16
C GLU A 196 4.97 -7.39 -17.24
N ALA A 197 4.36 -7.70 -16.11
CA ALA A 197 2.94 -8.04 -16.02
C ALA A 197 1.99 -6.83 -16.18
N GLY A 198 2.53 -5.62 -16.35
CA GLY A 198 1.78 -4.41 -16.63
C GLY A 198 1.52 -3.51 -15.40
N ALA A 199 2.19 -3.74 -14.28
CA ALA A 199 2.05 -2.86 -13.13
C ALA A 199 2.40 -1.41 -13.49
N PHE A 200 1.61 -0.47 -12.99
CA PHE A 200 1.91 0.96 -13.11
C PHE A 200 3.13 1.37 -12.27
N ALA A 201 3.25 0.78 -11.08
CA ALA A 201 4.36 0.91 -10.16
C ALA A 201 4.41 -0.34 -9.26
N VAL A 202 5.49 -0.52 -8.49
CA VAL A 202 5.62 -1.62 -7.53
C VAL A 202 5.88 -1.08 -6.13
N ILE A 203 5.20 -1.65 -5.13
CA ILE A 203 5.47 -1.37 -3.72
C ILE A 203 6.20 -2.56 -3.11
N VAL A 204 7.35 -2.29 -2.51
CA VAL A 204 8.13 -3.27 -1.75
C VAL A 204 8.23 -2.83 -0.28
N GLY A 205 7.83 -3.71 0.62
CA GLY A 205 7.90 -3.47 2.07
C GLY A 205 8.96 -4.35 2.73
N THR A 206 8.55 -5.53 3.18
CA THR A 206 9.31 -6.45 4.03
C THR A 206 10.75 -6.69 3.55
N ALA A 207 10.94 -6.88 2.25
CA ALA A 207 12.26 -7.16 1.67
C ALA A 207 13.26 -5.99 1.75
N ILE A 208 12.78 -4.77 2.02
CA ILE A 208 13.64 -3.59 2.17
C ILE A 208 13.69 -3.10 3.61
N THR A 209 12.55 -3.14 4.32
CA THR A 209 12.37 -2.39 5.57
C THR A 209 12.17 -3.24 6.82
N HIS A 210 12.22 -4.59 6.71
CA HIS A 210 11.92 -5.48 7.83
C HIS A 210 13.08 -6.45 8.14
N PRO A 211 14.13 -5.99 8.83
CA PRO A 211 15.34 -6.78 9.11
C PRO A 211 15.06 -8.14 9.78
N THR A 212 14.07 -8.21 10.68
CA THR A 212 13.67 -9.47 11.33
C THR A 212 13.29 -10.55 10.30
N SER A 213 12.43 -10.24 9.34
CA SER A 213 12.04 -11.17 8.28
C SER A 213 13.20 -11.50 7.35
N ILE A 214 13.95 -10.48 6.92
CA ILE A 214 15.09 -10.67 6.02
C ILE A 214 16.13 -11.59 6.67
N THR A 215 16.46 -11.35 7.95
CA THR A 215 17.37 -12.20 8.72
C THR A 215 16.86 -13.64 8.81
N THR A 216 15.55 -13.82 9.05
CA THR A 216 14.92 -15.15 9.10
C THR A 216 15.07 -15.90 7.77
N TRP A 217 14.89 -15.22 6.63
CA TRP A 217 15.05 -15.83 5.31
C TRP A 217 16.50 -16.29 5.06
N PHE A 218 17.47 -15.43 5.39
CA PHE A 218 18.89 -15.80 5.27
C PHE A 218 19.27 -16.94 6.22
N LYS A 219 18.78 -16.88 7.47
CA LYS A 219 19.00 -17.96 8.46
C LYS A 219 18.49 -19.30 7.92
N ALA A 220 17.26 -19.35 7.42
CA ALA A 220 16.68 -20.57 6.87
C ALA A 220 17.48 -21.11 5.68
N ALA A 221 18.00 -20.24 4.82
CA ALA A 221 18.82 -20.65 3.67
C ALA A 221 20.22 -21.16 4.07
N VAL A 222 20.76 -20.73 5.21
CA VAL A 222 22.09 -21.13 5.70
C VAL A 222 22.02 -22.41 6.54
N GLU A 223 20.98 -22.55 7.35
CA GLU A 223 20.84 -23.65 8.32
C GLU A 223 20.08 -24.88 7.78
N GLY A 224 19.39 -24.79 6.64
CA GLY A 224 18.66 -25.87 5.96
C GLY A 224 17.23 -25.97 6.41
#